data_30c294ec0fd3e4cfb177a37848b515ed
#
_entry.id   30c294ec0fd3e4cfb177a37848b515ed
#
_cell.length_a   1.000
_cell.length_b   1.000
_cell.length_c   1.000
_cell.angle_alpha   90.00
_cell.angle_beta   90.00
_cell.angle_gamma   90.00
#
_symmetry.space_group_name_H-M   'P 1'
#
loop_
_entity.id
_entity.type
_entity.pdbx_description
1 polymer ?
#
loop_
_entity_poly.entity_id
_entity_poly.type
_entity_poly.pdbx_seq_one_letter_code
_entity_poly.pdbx_strand_id
1 'polypeptide(L)'
;RLEPDGTSVCPEALEAVHAADALIIGPGSWYSSVLTHFLLSDMRAAFVESRAEKICNLNLAPQAGETAHFHLHTHLDVLHEHVPELRLDVVLAERAVVSDRAALERSARRLGATVELASLAEHADQPRHSPDLLAAAIRPLLPRRGHRGMAG
;
A
#
# COMPACT_ATOMS: atom_id res chain seq x y z
N ARG A 1 -9.40 14.63 -9.56
CA ARG A 1 -10.72 14.33 -10.12
C ARG A 1 -10.55 13.37 -11.29
N LEU A 2 -11.41 12.37 -11.39
CA LEU A 2 -11.49 11.49 -12.56
C LEU A 2 -12.54 12.04 -13.55
N GLU A 3 -12.25 11.96 -14.84
CA GLU A 3 -13.17 12.34 -15.88
C GLU A 3 -13.34 11.17 -16.88
N PRO A 4 -14.57 10.84 -17.30
CA PRO A 4 -15.85 11.46 -16.91
C PRO A 4 -16.26 11.11 -15.47
N ASP A 5 -17.05 11.98 -14.84
CA ASP A 5 -17.69 11.70 -13.55
C ASP A 5 -18.58 10.44 -13.69
N GLY A 6 -18.56 9.58 -12.68
CA GLY A 6 -19.35 8.34 -12.67
C GLY A 6 -18.69 7.17 -13.42
N THR A 7 -17.37 7.24 -13.67
CA THR A 7 -16.62 6.08 -14.18
C THR A 7 -16.79 4.89 -13.22
N SER A 8 -17.33 3.78 -13.75
CA SER A 8 -17.47 2.54 -12.98
C SER A 8 -16.17 1.73 -13.00
N VAL A 9 -15.97 0.97 -11.96
CA VAL A 9 -14.87 0.00 -11.90
C VAL A 9 -15.23 -1.21 -12.76
N CYS A 10 -14.23 -1.77 -13.43
CA CYS A 10 -14.36 -3.03 -14.14
C CYS A 10 -14.76 -4.14 -13.14
N PRO A 11 -15.82 -4.92 -13.40
CA PRO A 11 -16.30 -5.95 -12.49
C PRO A 11 -15.24 -6.98 -12.13
N GLU A 12 -14.40 -7.36 -13.07
CA GLU A 12 -13.30 -8.32 -12.86
C GLU A 12 -12.25 -7.80 -11.87
N ALA A 13 -12.03 -6.46 -11.83
CA ALA A 13 -11.15 -5.86 -10.85
C ALA A 13 -11.73 -5.91 -9.44
N LEU A 14 -13.04 -5.67 -9.28
CA LEU A 14 -13.74 -5.82 -8.00
C LEU A 14 -13.71 -7.27 -7.51
N GLU A 15 -14.01 -8.23 -8.40
CA GLU A 15 -13.93 -9.66 -8.10
C GLU A 15 -12.52 -10.04 -7.64
N ALA A 16 -11.48 -9.55 -8.31
CA ALA A 16 -10.08 -9.83 -7.95
C ALA A 16 -9.75 -9.29 -6.55
N VAL A 17 -10.19 -8.07 -6.20
CA VAL A 17 -9.99 -7.48 -4.86
C VAL A 17 -10.72 -8.29 -3.79
N HIS A 18 -11.96 -8.71 -4.05
CA HIS A 18 -12.74 -9.51 -3.09
C HIS A 18 -12.21 -10.93 -2.91
N ALA A 19 -11.64 -11.53 -3.96
CA ALA A 19 -11.09 -12.88 -3.94
C ALA A 19 -9.63 -12.96 -3.44
N ALA A 20 -8.96 -11.81 -3.30
CA ALA A 20 -7.56 -11.76 -2.90
C ALA A 20 -7.33 -12.25 -1.47
N ASP A 21 -6.24 -12.98 -1.25
CA ASP A 21 -5.71 -13.29 0.08
C ASP A 21 -4.82 -12.15 0.60
N ALA A 22 -4.19 -11.38 -0.28
CA ALA A 22 -3.39 -10.20 0.04
C ALA A 22 -3.56 -9.10 -1.02
N LEU A 23 -3.57 -7.85 -0.59
CA LEU A 23 -3.59 -6.66 -1.43
C LEU A 23 -2.32 -5.86 -1.20
N ILE A 24 -1.56 -5.61 -2.26
CA ILE A 24 -0.34 -4.81 -2.21
C ILE A 24 -0.65 -3.45 -2.80
N ILE A 25 -0.50 -2.40 -1.99
CA ILE A 25 -0.73 -1.00 -2.37
C ILE A 25 0.64 -0.35 -2.60
N GLY A 26 0.87 0.13 -3.81
CA GLY A 26 2.17 0.68 -4.20
C GLY A 26 3.23 -0.40 -4.52
N PRO A 27 4.48 0.01 -4.82
CA PRO A 27 4.93 1.40 -4.98
C PRO A 27 4.36 2.06 -6.24
N GLY A 28 4.52 3.37 -6.35
CA GLY A 28 4.10 4.11 -7.55
C GLY A 28 3.88 5.59 -7.24
N SER A 29 3.53 6.36 -8.27
CA SER A 29 3.11 7.75 -8.09
C SER A 29 1.95 7.82 -7.09
N TRP A 30 2.14 8.61 -6.01
CA TRP A 30 1.17 8.61 -4.90
C TRP A 30 -0.19 9.11 -5.33
N TYR A 31 -0.22 10.21 -6.09
CA TYR A 31 -1.46 10.83 -6.53
C TYR A 31 -2.05 10.19 -7.79
N SER A 32 -1.21 9.80 -8.76
CA SER A 32 -1.70 9.31 -10.06
C SER A 32 -1.83 7.78 -10.14
N SER A 33 -1.20 7.03 -9.24
CA SER A 33 -1.26 5.56 -9.25
C SER A 33 -1.85 4.96 -7.97
N VAL A 34 -1.52 5.49 -6.79
CA VAL A 34 -2.00 4.91 -5.53
C VAL A 34 -3.37 5.46 -5.15
N LEU A 35 -3.51 6.79 -5.02
CA LEU A 35 -4.75 7.41 -4.54
C LEU A 35 -5.89 7.35 -5.57
N THR A 36 -5.58 7.24 -6.86
CA THR A 36 -6.60 7.15 -7.92
C THR A 36 -7.54 5.96 -7.74
N HIS A 37 -7.08 4.84 -7.20
CA HIS A 37 -7.95 3.68 -6.93
C HIS A 37 -9.06 4.03 -5.94
N PHE A 38 -8.81 4.92 -5.00
CA PHE A 38 -9.75 5.33 -3.96
C PHE A 38 -10.68 6.48 -4.38
N LEU A 39 -10.48 7.06 -5.57
CA LEU A 39 -11.41 8.03 -6.16
C LEU A 39 -12.66 7.35 -6.74
N LEU A 40 -12.58 6.06 -7.06
CA LEU A 40 -13.70 5.25 -7.49
C LEU A 40 -14.39 4.65 -6.27
N SER A 41 -15.65 5.01 -6.01
CA SER A 41 -16.41 4.60 -4.82
C SER A 41 -16.43 3.10 -4.61
N ASP A 42 -16.67 2.35 -5.71
CA ASP A 42 -16.79 0.89 -5.65
C ASP A 42 -15.44 0.23 -5.34
N MET A 43 -14.34 0.73 -5.92
CA MET A 43 -13.00 0.25 -5.61
C MET A 43 -12.61 0.57 -4.17
N ARG A 44 -12.90 1.81 -3.71
CA ARG A 44 -12.68 2.21 -2.31
C ARG A 44 -13.42 1.29 -1.35
N ALA A 45 -14.70 1.04 -1.61
CA ALA A 45 -15.51 0.12 -0.80
C ALA A 45 -14.91 -1.29 -0.81
N ALA A 46 -14.54 -1.82 -1.98
CA ALA A 46 -13.93 -3.13 -2.10
C ALA A 46 -12.62 -3.25 -1.29
N PHE A 47 -11.74 -2.23 -1.31
CA PHE A 47 -10.52 -2.23 -0.49
C PHE A 47 -10.81 -2.17 1.01
N VAL A 48 -11.76 -1.34 1.42
CA VAL A 48 -12.13 -1.18 2.84
C VAL A 48 -12.76 -2.45 3.40
N GLU A 49 -13.67 -3.09 2.65
CA GLU A 49 -14.41 -4.27 3.06
C GLU A 49 -13.62 -5.57 2.91
N SER A 50 -12.57 -5.58 2.09
CA SER A 50 -11.75 -6.77 1.87
C SER A 50 -11.12 -7.26 3.17
N ARG A 51 -11.13 -8.60 3.33
CA ARG A 51 -10.47 -9.31 4.44
C ARG A 51 -9.03 -9.73 4.11
N ALA A 52 -8.56 -9.36 2.93
CA ALA A 52 -7.19 -9.62 2.51
C ALA A 52 -6.18 -8.90 3.41
N GLU A 53 -5.00 -9.49 3.59
CA GLU A 53 -3.86 -8.81 4.21
C GLU A 53 -3.46 -7.60 3.35
N LYS A 54 -3.47 -6.40 3.90
CA LYS A 54 -3.20 -5.15 3.17
C LYS A 54 -1.80 -4.65 3.48
N ILE A 55 -0.92 -4.77 2.50
CA ILE A 55 0.49 -4.37 2.59
C ILE A 55 0.69 -3.09 1.77
N CYS A 56 1.07 -2.00 2.42
CA CYS A 56 1.44 -0.76 1.75
C CYS A 56 2.96 -0.70 1.57
N ASN A 57 3.45 -0.76 0.32
CA ASN A 57 4.86 -0.62 0.01
C ASN A 57 5.18 0.83 -0.37
N LEU A 58 5.99 1.51 0.45
CA LEU A 58 6.34 2.91 0.25
C LEU A 58 7.41 3.09 -0.83
N ASN A 59 7.40 4.26 -1.47
CA ASN A 59 8.42 4.64 -2.44
C ASN A 59 9.80 4.78 -1.79
N LEU A 60 10.85 4.51 -2.57
CA LEU A 60 12.25 4.64 -2.13
C LEU A 60 12.74 6.09 -2.10
N ALA A 61 12.08 6.97 -2.84
CA ALA A 61 12.40 8.39 -2.91
C ALA A 61 11.15 9.23 -3.18
N PRO A 62 11.14 10.50 -2.78
CA PRO A 62 10.12 11.44 -3.20
C PRO A 62 10.11 11.60 -4.72
N GLN A 63 8.93 11.80 -5.29
CA GLN A 63 8.76 12.02 -6.72
C GLN A 63 8.73 13.51 -7.05
N ALA A 64 9.55 13.92 -8.01
CA ALA A 64 9.58 15.29 -8.49
C ALA A 64 8.19 15.71 -9.04
N GLY A 65 7.73 16.89 -8.63
CA GLY A 65 6.43 17.41 -9.05
C GLY A 65 5.22 16.90 -8.27
N GLU A 66 5.35 15.81 -7.51
CA GLU A 66 4.24 15.25 -6.71
C GLU A 66 4.53 15.29 -5.20
N THR A 67 5.58 14.61 -4.78
CA THR A 67 5.88 14.36 -3.37
C THR A 67 7.27 14.85 -2.96
N ALA A 68 7.84 15.83 -3.69
CA ALA A 68 9.21 16.32 -3.48
C ALA A 68 9.50 16.78 -2.03
N HIS A 69 8.47 17.21 -1.30
CA HIS A 69 8.58 17.68 0.08
C HIS A 69 8.05 16.67 1.11
N PHE A 70 7.69 15.45 0.66
CA PHE A 70 7.12 14.44 1.54
C PHE A 70 8.22 13.68 2.28
N HIS A 71 8.03 13.54 3.58
CA HIS A 71 8.65 12.46 4.32
C HIS A 71 7.83 11.18 4.12
N LEU A 72 8.41 10.02 4.41
CA LEU A 72 7.70 8.74 4.22
C LEU A 72 6.37 8.68 4.98
N HIS A 73 6.32 9.19 6.21
CA HIS A 73 5.09 9.22 7.00
C HIS A 73 3.99 10.09 6.38
N THR A 74 4.35 11.15 5.66
CA THR A 74 3.38 12.04 5.00
C THR A 74 2.53 11.30 3.95
N HIS A 75 3.09 10.29 3.28
CA HIS A 75 2.33 9.46 2.36
C HIS A 75 1.17 8.74 3.06
N LEU A 76 1.43 8.21 4.26
CA LEU A 76 0.41 7.54 5.07
C LEU A 76 -0.62 8.52 5.64
N ASP A 77 -0.19 9.71 6.03
CA ASP A 77 -1.10 10.76 6.52
C ASP A 77 -2.07 11.18 5.41
N VAL A 78 -1.57 11.43 4.20
CA VAL A 78 -2.39 11.73 3.03
C VAL A 78 -3.34 10.59 2.69
N LEU A 79 -2.89 9.34 2.75
CA LEU A 79 -3.75 8.17 2.53
C LEU A 79 -4.88 8.12 3.57
N HIS A 80 -4.57 8.32 4.85
CA HIS A 80 -5.55 8.35 5.91
C HIS A 80 -6.56 9.51 5.78
N GLU A 81 -6.11 10.67 5.33
CA GLU A 81 -6.99 11.82 5.06
C GLU A 81 -7.98 11.54 3.91
N HIS A 82 -7.53 10.86 2.87
CA HIS A 82 -8.37 10.52 1.72
C HIS A 82 -9.31 9.35 1.98
N VAL A 83 -8.87 8.37 2.78
CA VAL A 83 -9.61 7.13 3.06
C VAL A 83 -9.50 6.79 4.55
N PRO A 84 -10.16 7.54 5.45
CA PRO A 84 -10.02 7.37 6.89
C PRO A 84 -10.53 6.02 7.41
N GLU A 85 -11.41 5.35 6.66
CA GLU A 85 -11.91 4.02 6.96
C GLU A 85 -10.99 2.88 6.53
N LEU A 86 -9.99 3.14 5.67
CA LEU A 86 -9.03 2.12 5.24
C LEU A 86 -8.20 1.64 6.44
N ARG A 87 -8.03 0.33 6.51
CA ARG A 87 -7.09 -0.30 7.44
C ARG A 87 -6.03 -1.04 6.64
N LEU A 88 -4.79 -0.92 7.09
CA LEU A 88 -3.65 -1.65 6.57
C LEU A 88 -3.14 -2.59 7.67
N ASP A 89 -2.51 -3.68 7.29
CA ASP A 89 -1.88 -4.59 8.23
C ASP A 89 -0.39 -4.29 8.36
N VAL A 90 0.28 -4.03 7.24
CA VAL A 90 1.71 -3.75 7.20
C VAL A 90 2.04 -2.57 6.29
N VAL A 91 2.95 -1.73 6.75
CA VAL A 91 3.67 -0.73 5.95
C VAL A 91 5.09 -1.22 5.75
N LEU A 92 5.45 -1.53 4.52
CA LEU A 92 6.80 -1.95 4.13
C LEU A 92 7.59 -0.73 3.63
N ALA A 93 8.77 -0.51 4.19
CA ALA A 93 9.62 0.62 3.81
C ALA A 93 11.09 0.23 3.71
N GLU A 94 11.81 0.88 2.78
CA GLU A 94 13.26 0.77 2.67
C GLU A 94 13.93 1.34 3.92
N ARG A 95 14.71 0.51 4.59
CA ARG A 95 15.39 0.87 5.86
C ARG A 95 16.29 2.09 5.73
N ALA A 96 17.02 2.19 4.62
CA ALA A 96 18.02 3.23 4.41
C ALA A 96 17.44 4.64 4.24
N VAL A 97 16.15 4.77 3.86
CA VAL A 97 15.52 6.07 3.59
C VAL A 97 14.60 6.55 4.72
N VAL A 98 14.41 5.75 5.77
CA VAL A 98 13.61 6.14 6.93
C VAL A 98 14.42 7.07 7.84
N SER A 99 14.16 8.36 7.76
CA SER A 99 14.81 9.40 8.57
C SER A 99 14.15 9.58 9.96
N ASP A 100 12.83 9.38 10.06
CA ASP A 100 12.06 9.46 11.31
C ASP A 100 11.15 8.24 11.44
N ARG A 101 11.69 7.19 12.05
CA ARG A 101 10.97 5.94 12.31
C ARG A 101 9.76 6.14 13.23
N ALA A 102 9.88 6.98 14.25
CA ALA A 102 8.79 7.20 15.19
C ALA A 102 7.60 7.90 14.54
N ALA A 103 7.83 8.87 13.63
CA ALA A 103 6.78 9.49 12.85
C ALA A 103 6.11 8.47 11.92
N LEU A 104 6.90 7.65 11.22
CA LEU A 104 6.39 6.62 10.33
C LEU A 104 5.49 5.61 11.08
N GLU A 105 5.93 5.14 12.25
CA GLU A 105 5.15 4.23 13.09
C GLU A 105 3.87 4.86 13.64
N ARG A 106 3.89 6.17 13.97
CA ARG A 106 2.67 6.89 14.39
C ARG A 106 1.65 6.96 13.26
N SER A 107 2.07 7.33 12.05
CA SER A 107 1.19 7.42 10.89
C SER A 107 0.66 6.03 10.47
N ALA A 108 1.50 5.00 10.50
CA ALA A 108 1.08 3.62 10.25
C ALA A 108 0.00 3.15 11.25
N ARG A 109 0.16 3.43 12.55
CA ARG A 109 -0.83 3.07 13.58
C ARG A 109 -2.19 3.72 13.37
N ARG A 110 -2.27 4.92 12.78
CA ARG A 110 -3.56 5.55 12.42
C ARG A 110 -4.34 4.73 11.40
N LEU A 111 -3.62 4.02 10.54
CA LEU A 111 -4.19 3.09 9.55
C LEU A 111 -4.32 1.65 10.10
N GLY A 112 -3.95 1.40 11.36
CA GLY A 112 -3.98 0.08 11.98
C GLY A 112 -2.74 -0.78 11.71
N ALA A 113 -1.73 -0.27 11.01
CA ALA A 113 -0.60 -1.04 10.52
C ALA A 113 0.60 -1.08 11.46
N THR A 114 1.39 -2.15 11.32
CA THR A 114 2.78 -2.22 11.78
C THR A 114 3.75 -1.79 10.69
N VAL A 115 4.96 -1.37 11.08
CA VAL A 115 6.02 -0.99 10.12
C VAL A 115 7.07 -2.08 10.05
N GLU A 116 7.30 -2.58 8.83
CA GLU A 116 8.39 -3.49 8.49
C GLU A 116 9.47 -2.76 7.69
N LEU A 117 10.71 -2.83 8.15
CA LEU A 117 11.87 -2.23 7.51
C LEU A 117 12.75 -3.30 6.87
N ALA A 118 12.90 -3.23 5.56
CA ALA A 118 13.71 -4.17 4.79
C ALA A 118 14.67 -3.43 3.83
N SER A 119 15.63 -4.14 3.29
CA SER A 119 16.39 -3.67 2.14
C SER A 119 15.59 -4.00 0.89
N LEU A 120 15.16 -2.99 0.17
CA LEU A 120 14.27 -3.10 -0.99
C LEU A 120 14.90 -2.53 -2.26
N ALA A 121 15.91 -1.65 -2.13
CA ALA A 121 16.56 -1.00 -3.25
C ALA A 121 17.54 -1.93 -3.96
N GLU A 122 17.56 -1.86 -5.30
CA GLU A 122 18.53 -2.60 -6.12
C GLU A 122 19.96 -2.10 -5.86
N HIS A 123 20.12 -0.79 -5.74
CA HIS A 123 21.37 -0.10 -5.42
C HIS A 123 21.08 1.06 -4.48
N ALA A 124 22.03 1.38 -3.59
CA ALA A 124 21.86 2.42 -2.57
C ALA A 124 21.67 3.84 -3.14
N ASP A 125 22.16 4.09 -4.35
CA ASP A 125 22.13 5.38 -5.04
C ASP A 125 20.99 5.50 -6.08
N GLN A 126 20.20 4.44 -6.28
CA GLN A 126 19.10 4.44 -7.26
C GLN A 126 17.77 4.13 -6.59
N PRO A 127 16.75 4.98 -6.77
CA PRO A 127 15.42 4.77 -6.18
C PRO A 127 14.60 3.74 -6.97
N ARG A 128 15.18 2.56 -7.17
CA ARG A 128 14.58 1.44 -7.88
C ARG A 128 14.51 0.23 -6.97
N HIS A 129 13.30 -0.34 -6.84
CA HIS A 129 13.11 -1.59 -6.09
C HIS A 129 13.78 -2.77 -6.80
N SER A 130 14.46 -3.59 -6.04
CA SER A 130 14.89 -4.91 -6.48
C SER A 130 13.70 -5.87 -6.41
N PRO A 131 13.31 -6.52 -7.52
CA PRO A 131 12.23 -7.51 -7.50
C PRO A 131 12.49 -8.65 -6.50
N ASP A 132 13.73 -9.13 -6.41
CA ASP A 132 14.09 -10.24 -5.53
C ASP A 132 14.04 -9.84 -4.05
N LEU A 133 14.57 -8.67 -3.69
CA LEU A 133 14.52 -8.16 -2.32
C LEU A 133 13.08 -7.85 -1.90
N LEU A 134 12.30 -7.24 -2.79
CA LEU A 134 10.89 -6.96 -2.54
C LEU A 134 10.10 -8.24 -2.35
N ALA A 135 10.29 -9.24 -3.20
CA ALA A 135 9.65 -10.55 -3.06
C ALA A 135 10.04 -11.25 -1.75
N ALA A 136 11.34 -11.19 -1.37
CA ALA A 136 11.82 -11.74 -0.11
C ALA A 136 11.20 -11.05 1.11
N ALA A 137 11.00 -9.72 1.06
CA ALA A 137 10.39 -8.94 2.13
C ALA A 137 8.87 -9.19 2.25
N ILE A 138 8.17 -9.32 1.12
CA ILE A 138 6.71 -9.53 1.11
C ILE A 138 6.32 -10.95 1.47
N ARG A 139 7.10 -11.96 1.03
CA ARG A 139 6.76 -13.38 1.24
C ARG A 139 6.38 -13.75 2.68
N PRO A 140 7.12 -13.35 3.73
CA PRO A 140 6.76 -13.65 5.12
C PRO A 140 5.52 -12.92 5.61
N LEU A 141 5.10 -11.84 4.95
CA LEU A 141 3.94 -11.02 5.28
C LEU A 141 2.64 -11.58 4.65
N LEU A 142 2.76 -12.46 3.66
CA LEU A 142 1.60 -13.05 3.03
C LEU A 142 0.92 -14.04 3.98
N PRO A 143 -0.42 -14.11 3.98
CA PRO A 143 -1.14 -15.08 4.78
C PRO A 143 -0.71 -16.50 4.38
N ARG A 144 -0.37 -17.31 5.38
CA ARG A 144 -0.12 -18.72 5.13
C ARG A 144 -1.42 -19.35 4.65
N ARG A 145 -1.42 -19.99 3.49
CA ARG A 145 -2.55 -20.80 3.04
C ARG A 145 -2.80 -21.90 4.08
N GLY A 146 -3.48 -21.52 5.15
CA GLY A 146 -4.05 -22.48 6.08
C GLY A 146 -5.17 -23.20 5.35
N HIS A 147 -5.22 -24.51 5.44
CA HIS A 147 -6.36 -25.33 5.12
C HIS A 147 -7.64 -24.58 5.53
N ARG A 148 -8.37 -23.99 4.58
CA ARG A 148 -9.79 -23.73 4.79
C ARG A 148 -10.38 -25.12 4.93
N GLY A 149 -10.55 -25.55 6.20
CA GLY A 149 -11.21 -26.79 6.52
C GLY A 149 -12.50 -26.86 5.72
N MET A 150 -12.63 -27.91 4.93
CA MET A 150 -13.92 -28.39 4.46
C MET A 150 -14.73 -28.67 5.72
N ALA A 151 -15.49 -27.66 6.16
CA ALA A 151 -16.62 -27.92 7.05
C ALA A 151 -17.73 -28.43 6.14
N GLY A 152 -17.97 -29.73 6.23
CA GLY A 152 -19.09 -30.44 5.63
C GLY A 152 -20.42 -30.01 6.20
#